data_ad85a89d88fcdb125795ad2dd3900418
#
_entry.id   ad85a89d88fcdb125795ad2dd3900418
#
_cell.length_a   1.000
_cell.length_b   1.000
_cell.length_c   1.000
_cell.angle_alpha   90.00
_cell.angle_beta   90.00
_cell.angle_gamma   90.00
#
_symmetry.space_group_name_H-M   'P 1'
#
loop_
_entity.id
_entity.type
_entity.pdbx_description
1 polymer ?
#
loop_
_entity_poly.entity_id
_entity_poly.type
_entity_poly.pdbx_seq_one_letter_code
_entity_poly.pdbx_strand_id
1 'polypeptide(L)'
;WESIGHPEWGQFKFGHTHPDYSNVGLLSMTALAYSTLGETSGLTADQVYSDTVVEAFRGVEQNTYHYGLQSRPLMQILAQRGPEYLHAVTTSEAETLKTNAEFASTMRYPLVFIFPSKGTFWSEQPYCVLDGDWVTDDQKEAAKLFKDYLLDKKQQEMAITYYLRPIDTSIPLHAPLTLDSGTDPRVTT
;
A
#
# COMPACT_ATOMS: atom_id res chain seq x y z
N TRP A 1 17.63 14.25 -6.79
CA TRP A 1 18.74 13.44 -7.29
C TRP A 1 20.09 14.14 -7.13
N GLU A 2 20.15 15.47 -7.23
CA GLU A 2 21.38 16.25 -7.05
C GLU A 2 22.05 15.98 -5.69
N SER A 3 21.26 15.93 -4.62
CA SER A 3 21.74 15.69 -3.24
C SER A 3 22.42 14.32 -3.03
N ILE A 4 22.22 13.39 -3.94
CA ILE A 4 22.85 12.05 -3.92
C ILE A 4 23.81 11.84 -5.09
N GLY A 5 24.25 12.90 -5.77
CA GLY A 5 25.28 12.90 -6.79
C GLY A 5 24.79 12.60 -8.20
N HIS A 6 23.51 12.70 -8.48
CA HIS A 6 22.91 12.45 -9.80
C HIS A 6 22.10 13.64 -10.34
N PRO A 7 22.74 14.82 -10.54
CA PRO A 7 22.05 16.00 -11.07
C PRO A 7 21.49 15.79 -12.49
N GLU A 8 22.08 14.89 -13.25
CA GLU A 8 21.65 14.52 -14.60
C GLU A 8 20.27 13.83 -14.65
N TRP A 9 19.77 13.33 -13.51
CA TRP A 9 18.43 12.73 -13.44
C TRP A 9 17.32 13.77 -13.24
N GLY A 10 17.69 15.05 -13.08
CA GLY A 10 16.76 16.16 -12.94
C GLY A 10 16.00 16.17 -11.62
N GLN A 11 14.80 16.74 -11.63
CA GLN A 11 13.96 16.81 -10.43
C GLN A 11 13.41 15.43 -10.06
N PHE A 12 13.43 15.10 -8.75
CA PHE A 12 12.75 13.91 -8.23
C PHE A 12 11.24 14.03 -8.40
N LYS A 13 10.63 13.07 -9.08
CA LYS A 13 9.20 13.06 -9.39
C LYS A 13 8.50 12.06 -8.47
N PHE A 14 7.80 12.57 -7.49
CA PHE A 14 7.01 11.81 -6.54
C PHE A 14 5.53 11.95 -6.84
N GLY A 15 4.75 10.90 -6.56
CA GLY A 15 3.31 10.92 -6.68
C GLY A 15 2.61 10.14 -5.57
N HIS A 16 1.38 10.51 -5.32
CA HIS A 16 0.50 9.76 -4.45
C HIS A 16 -0.97 9.96 -4.83
N THR A 17 -1.85 9.16 -4.21
CA THR A 17 -3.28 9.31 -4.42
C THR A 17 -3.88 10.28 -3.40
N HIS A 18 -4.96 10.95 -3.80
CA HIS A 18 -5.62 11.94 -2.96
C HIS A 18 -6.26 11.28 -1.72
N PRO A 19 -6.00 11.79 -0.49
CA PRO A 19 -6.45 11.15 0.75
C PRO A 19 -7.98 11.06 0.91
N ASP A 20 -8.74 11.98 0.30
CA ASP A 20 -10.21 11.95 0.37
C ASP A 20 -10.84 10.87 -0.52
N TYR A 21 -10.11 10.38 -1.52
CA TYR A 21 -10.65 9.46 -2.53
C TYR A 21 -9.97 8.09 -2.53
N SER A 22 -8.86 7.96 -1.82
CA SER A 22 -8.04 6.74 -1.81
C SER A 22 -7.57 6.40 -0.40
N ASN A 23 -7.83 5.18 0.02
CA ASN A 23 -7.31 4.66 1.29
C ASN A 23 -5.77 4.69 1.32
N VAL A 24 -5.11 4.40 0.20
CA VAL A 24 -3.65 4.49 0.09
C VAL A 24 -3.17 5.93 0.33
N GLY A 25 -3.88 6.92 -0.23
CA GLY A 25 -3.57 8.34 0.03
C GLY A 25 -3.71 8.71 1.50
N LEU A 26 -4.82 8.33 2.13
CA LEU A 26 -5.04 8.55 3.56
C LEU A 26 -3.96 7.88 4.41
N LEU A 27 -3.66 6.61 4.15
CA LEU A 27 -2.63 5.88 4.89
C LEU A 27 -1.23 6.48 4.67
N SER A 28 -0.94 7.00 3.48
CA SER A 28 0.33 7.68 3.19
C SER A 28 0.53 8.94 4.01
N MET A 29 -0.52 9.76 4.12
CA MET A 29 -0.48 10.97 4.96
C MET A 29 -0.38 10.61 6.44
N THR A 30 -1.13 9.61 6.87
CA THR A 30 -1.08 9.11 8.25
C THR A 30 0.33 8.56 8.58
N ALA A 31 0.94 7.78 7.67
CA ALA A 31 2.30 7.28 7.85
C ALA A 31 3.32 8.41 7.93
N LEU A 32 3.15 9.49 7.15
CA LEU A 32 4.01 10.67 7.23
C LEU A 32 3.92 11.34 8.60
N ALA A 33 2.71 11.48 9.17
CA ALA A 33 2.54 12.03 10.52
C ALA A 33 3.22 11.16 11.58
N TYR A 34 3.01 9.84 11.56
CA TYR A 34 3.67 8.89 12.45
C TYR A 34 5.20 8.98 12.32
N SER A 35 5.71 8.94 11.11
CA SER A 35 7.15 9.00 10.84
C SER A 35 7.78 10.31 11.32
N THR A 36 7.08 11.43 11.14
CA THR A 36 7.54 12.76 11.54
C THR A 36 7.68 12.88 13.05
N LEU A 37 6.74 12.29 13.80
CA LEU A 37 6.73 12.32 15.26
C LEU A 37 7.55 11.19 15.92
N GLY A 38 7.96 10.19 15.12
CA GLY A 38 8.64 9.01 15.66
C GLY A 38 7.71 8.07 16.43
N GLU A 39 6.41 8.18 16.21
CA GLU A 39 5.37 7.36 16.85
C GLU A 39 4.97 6.19 15.95
N THR A 40 4.34 5.18 16.52
CA THR A 40 3.82 4.01 15.80
C THR A 40 2.35 3.72 16.08
N SER A 41 1.74 4.43 17.04
CA SER A 41 0.34 4.29 17.40
C SER A 41 -0.15 5.52 18.18
N GLY A 42 -1.47 5.67 18.30
CA GLY A 42 -2.10 6.57 19.27
C GLY A 42 -1.92 8.07 19.00
N LEU A 43 -1.82 8.49 17.73
CA LEU A 43 -1.76 9.93 17.40
C LEU A 43 -3.00 10.67 17.93
N THR A 44 -2.76 11.79 18.58
CA THR A 44 -3.81 12.74 18.98
C THR A 44 -4.02 13.82 17.91
N ALA A 45 -5.17 14.48 17.93
CA ALA A 45 -5.44 15.59 17.02
C ALA A 45 -4.39 16.70 17.17
N ASP A 46 -4.00 17.08 18.40
CA ASP A 46 -3.01 18.12 18.64
C ASP A 46 -1.64 17.77 18.03
N GLN A 47 -1.24 16.49 18.08
CA GLN A 47 -0.02 16.03 17.42
C GLN A 47 -0.09 16.14 15.91
N VAL A 48 -1.21 15.75 15.31
CA VAL A 48 -1.42 15.83 13.85
C VAL A 48 -1.44 17.28 13.37
N TYR A 49 -2.01 18.20 14.16
CA TYR A 49 -2.05 19.63 13.83
C TYR A 49 -0.83 20.41 14.31
N SER A 50 0.18 19.76 14.86
CA SER A 50 1.42 20.44 15.24
C SER A 50 2.16 21.04 14.04
N ASP A 51 2.85 22.16 14.26
CA ASP A 51 3.62 22.83 13.20
C ASP A 51 4.61 21.85 12.52
N THR A 52 5.21 20.94 13.28
CA THR A 52 6.16 19.94 12.76
C THR A 52 5.52 19.03 11.72
N VAL A 53 4.31 18.52 12.00
CA VAL A 53 3.58 17.66 11.07
C VAL A 53 3.04 18.44 9.88
N VAL A 54 2.50 19.63 10.12
CA VAL A 54 2.01 20.54 9.06
C VAL A 54 3.13 20.92 8.08
N GLU A 55 4.33 21.23 8.57
CA GLU A 55 5.48 21.52 7.70
C GLU A 55 5.95 20.27 6.92
N ALA A 56 5.93 19.09 7.55
CA ALA A 56 6.25 17.86 6.84
C ALA A 56 5.25 17.57 5.71
N PHE A 57 3.96 17.77 5.95
CA PHE A 57 2.92 17.66 4.92
C PHE A 57 3.13 18.68 3.81
N ARG A 58 3.33 19.96 4.16
CA ARG A 58 3.60 21.01 3.18
C ARG A 58 4.81 20.65 2.31
N GLY A 59 5.88 20.14 2.91
CA GLY A 59 7.09 19.74 2.20
C GLY A 59 6.83 18.63 1.18
N VAL A 60 6.02 17.63 1.52
CA VAL A 60 5.65 16.54 0.59
C VAL A 60 4.72 17.08 -0.50
N GLU A 61 3.66 17.78 -0.12
CA GLU A 61 2.63 18.25 -1.04
C GLU A 61 3.18 19.25 -2.08
N GLN A 62 4.05 20.16 -1.69
CA GLN A 62 4.70 21.10 -2.60
C GLN A 62 5.62 20.43 -3.61
N ASN A 63 6.13 19.22 -3.30
CA ASN A 63 7.02 18.45 -4.16
C ASN A 63 6.31 17.27 -4.85
N THR A 64 5.01 17.12 -4.65
CA THR A 64 4.21 16.10 -5.34
C THR A 64 4.04 16.49 -6.80
N TYR A 65 4.53 15.64 -7.71
CA TYR A 65 4.54 15.89 -9.15
C TYR A 65 3.24 15.47 -9.81
N HIS A 66 2.64 14.37 -9.36
CA HIS A 66 1.36 13.88 -9.84
C HIS A 66 0.47 13.36 -8.72
N TYR A 67 -0.80 13.70 -8.81
CA TYR A 67 -1.88 13.14 -7.98
C TYR A 67 -2.71 12.13 -8.77
N GLY A 68 -3.10 11.03 -8.11
CA GLY A 68 -4.10 10.12 -8.62
C GLY A 68 -5.36 10.14 -7.75
N LEU A 69 -6.54 9.96 -8.34
CA LEU A 69 -7.74 9.72 -7.56
C LEU A 69 -7.75 8.31 -6.95
N GLN A 70 -7.16 7.35 -7.67
CA GLN A 70 -7.03 5.96 -7.26
C GLN A 70 -5.67 5.42 -7.65
N SER A 71 -5.18 4.41 -6.89
CA SER A 71 -3.85 3.83 -7.12
C SER A 71 -3.73 3.16 -8.48
N ARG A 72 -4.74 2.38 -8.89
CA ARG A 72 -4.68 1.60 -10.12
C ARG A 72 -4.40 2.42 -11.39
N PRO A 73 -5.17 3.48 -11.72
CA PRO A 73 -4.88 4.30 -12.89
C PRO A 73 -3.51 4.99 -12.82
N LEU A 74 -3.09 5.44 -11.63
CA LEU A 74 -1.79 6.07 -11.42
C LEU A 74 -0.64 5.09 -11.73
N MET A 75 -0.75 3.86 -11.24
CA MET A 75 0.22 2.80 -11.48
C MET A 75 0.27 2.35 -12.95
N GLN A 76 -0.87 2.31 -13.64
CA GLN A 76 -0.92 2.00 -15.08
C GLN A 76 -0.19 3.06 -15.91
N ILE A 77 -0.37 4.34 -15.60
CA ILE A 77 0.35 5.42 -16.30
C ILE A 77 1.85 5.34 -15.99
N LEU A 78 2.22 5.08 -14.74
CA LEU A 78 3.62 4.87 -14.36
C LEU A 78 4.25 3.70 -15.13
N ALA A 79 3.55 2.56 -15.23
CA ALA A 79 4.04 1.40 -15.98
C ALA A 79 4.26 1.70 -17.48
N GLN A 80 3.39 2.53 -18.08
CA GLN A 80 3.47 2.91 -19.49
C GLN A 80 4.54 3.95 -19.78
N ARG A 81 4.73 4.93 -18.89
CA ARG A 81 5.61 6.08 -19.10
C ARG A 81 6.94 6.00 -18.34
N GLY A 82 7.02 5.12 -17.35
CA GLY A 82 8.22 4.92 -16.55
C GLY A 82 8.69 6.18 -15.79
N PRO A 83 10.01 6.33 -15.60
CA PRO A 83 10.59 7.44 -14.83
C PRO A 83 10.35 8.84 -15.40
N GLU A 84 9.96 8.95 -16.67
CA GLU A 84 9.57 10.23 -17.24
C GLU A 84 8.30 10.77 -16.57
N TYR A 85 7.45 9.88 -16.07
CA TYR A 85 6.21 10.23 -15.37
C TYR A 85 6.44 10.36 -13.87
N LEU A 86 6.93 9.31 -13.20
CA LEU A 86 7.24 9.30 -11.76
C LEU A 86 8.47 8.43 -11.47
N HIS A 87 9.26 8.84 -10.48
CA HIS A 87 10.36 8.04 -9.93
C HIS A 87 9.93 7.20 -8.73
N ALA A 88 8.98 7.73 -7.94
CA ALA A 88 8.40 7.02 -6.79
C ALA A 88 6.93 7.37 -6.62
N VAL A 89 6.18 6.45 -6.04
CA VAL A 89 4.75 6.61 -5.76
C VAL A 89 4.38 5.84 -4.50
N THR A 90 3.47 6.38 -3.69
CA THR A 90 2.88 5.59 -2.61
C THR A 90 1.79 4.69 -3.15
N THR A 91 1.87 3.40 -2.81
CA THR A 91 0.91 2.39 -3.26
C THR A 91 0.95 1.17 -2.32
N SER A 92 0.10 0.18 -2.56
CA SER A 92 0.17 -1.10 -1.84
C SER A 92 1.13 -2.07 -2.52
N GLU A 93 1.64 -3.02 -1.73
CA GLU A 93 2.45 -4.14 -2.24
C GLU A 93 1.72 -4.89 -3.36
N ALA A 94 0.47 -5.27 -3.10
CA ALA A 94 -0.36 -6.00 -4.06
C ALA A 94 -0.53 -5.26 -5.41
N GLU A 95 -0.72 -3.94 -5.38
CA GLU A 95 -0.86 -3.15 -6.61
C GLU A 95 0.47 -3.06 -7.37
N THR A 96 1.59 -2.98 -6.67
CA THR A 96 2.92 -3.01 -7.28
C THR A 96 3.16 -4.32 -8.04
N LEU A 97 2.94 -5.45 -7.37
CA LEU A 97 3.16 -6.78 -7.96
C LEU A 97 2.19 -7.07 -9.11
N LYS A 98 0.94 -6.69 -8.95
CA LYS A 98 -0.07 -6.80 -10.02
C LYS A 98 0.32 -5.96 -11.25
N THR A 99 0.82 -4.75 -11.04
CA THR A 99 1.31 -3.88 -12.11
C THR A 99 2.52 -4.50 -12.80
N ASN A 100 3.49 -5.04 -12.05
CA ASN A 100 4.64 -5.74 -12.62
C ASN A 100 4.21 -6.93 -13.51
N ALA A 101 3.27 -7.75 -13.03
CA ALA A 101 2.79 -8.89 -13.78
C ALA A 101 2.04 -8.48 -15.07
N GLU A 102 1.17 -7.47 -14.98
CA GLU A 102 0.37 -7.01 -16.12
C GLU A 102 1.21 -6.34 -17.20
N PHE A 103 2.21 -5.56 -16.82
CA PHE A 103 3.04 -4.77 -17.74
C PHE A 103 4.44 -5.36 -17.97
N ALA A 104 4.68 -6.63 -17.58
CA ALA A 104 5.99 -7.29 -17.68
C ALA A 104 6.62 -7.21 -19.09
N SER A 105 5.81 -7.25 -20.15
CA SER A 105 6.29 -7.20 -21.53
C SER A 105 6.57 -5.78 -22.06
N THR A 106 6.12 -4.76 -21.37
CA THR A 106 6.19 -3.35 -21.83
C THR A 106 7.05 -2.46 -20.97
N MET A 107 7.14 -2.76 -19.66
CA MET A 107 8.02 -2.03 -18.76
C MET A 107 9.48 -2.38 -19.01
N ARG A 108 10.35 -1.37 -19.05
CA ARG A 108 11.80 -1.55 -19.16
C ARG A 108 12.41 -2.18 -17.91
N TYR A 109 11.88 -1.80 -16.74
CA TYR A 109 12.31 -2.29 -15.43
C TYR A 109 11.08 -2.54 -14.56
N PRO A 110 11.04 -3.60 -13.75
CA PRO A 110 9.96 -3.81 -12.80
C PRO A 110 9.98 -2.75 -11.70
N LEU A 111 8.83 -2.47 -11.15
CA LEU A 111 8.69 -1.65 -9.94
C LEU A 111 9.15 -2.45 -8.74
N VAL A 112 9.77 -1.76 -7.78
CA VAL A 112 10.19 -2.36 -6.50
C VAL A 112 9.37 -1.75 -5.38
N PHE A 113 8.71 -2.60 -4.60
CA PHE A 113 8.00 -2.16 -3.40
C PHE A 113 8.98 -2.00 -2.24
N ILE A 114 9.09 -0.78 -1.73
CA ILE A 114 10.00 -0.43 -0.66
C ILE A 114 9.19 -0.29 0.64
N PHE A 115 9.54 -1.07 1.64
CA PHE A 115 8.99 -0.93 2.98
C PHE A 115 9.73 0.19 3.73
N PRO A 116 9.04 1.23 4.19
CA PRO A 116 9.67 2.33 4.92
C PRO A 116 10.30 1.85 6.22
N SER A 117 11.53 2.31 6.51
CA SER A 117 12.28 1.92 7.72
C SER A 117 11.62 2.38 9.04
N LYS A 118 10.74 3.36 8.98
CA LYS A 118 9.96 3.86 10.13
C LYS A 118 8.66 3.11 10.36
N GLY A 119 8.37 2.12 9.54
CA GLY A 119 7.15 1.33 9.57
C GLY A 119 6.19 1.64 8.45
N THR A 120 5.21 0.77 8.29
CA THR A 120 4.14 0.89 7.30
C THR A 120 2.84 0.33 7.87
N PHE A 121 1.74 0.60 7.19
CA PHE A 121 0.45 0.01 7.56
C PHE A 121 0.26 -1.36 6.89
N TRP A 122 -0.26 -2.29 7.65
CA TRP A 122 -0.84 -3.50 7.11
C TRP A 122 -2.31 -3.24 6.82
N SER A 123 -2.69 -3.32 5.55
CA SER A 123 -4.07 -3.12 5.13
C SER A 123 -4.86 -4.41 5.35
N GLU A 124 -5.52 -4.49 6.48
CA GLU A 124 -6.41 -5.61 6.79
C GLU A 124 -7.70 -5.54 5.97
N GLN A 125 -8.26 -6.71 5.67
CA GLN A 125 -9.55 -6.85 5.00
C GLN A 125 -10.56 -7.40 6.02
N PRO A 126 -11.18 -6.57 6.87
CA PRO A 126 -12.06 -7.04 7.92
C PRO A 126 -13.34 -7.64 7.34
N TYR A 127 -13.69 -8.85 7.82
CA TYR A 127 -14.96 -9.48 7.54
C TYR A 127 -15.86 -9.42 8.77
N CYS A 128 -16.98 -8.71 8.66
CA CYS A 128 -17.92 -8.50 9.75
C CYS A 128 -19.22 -9.25 9.50
N VAL A 129 -19.68 -10.00 10.50
CA VAL A 129 -21.03 -10.58 10.51
C VAL A 129 -21.96 -9.54 11.10
N LEU A 130 -22.98 -9.14 10.34
CA LEU A 130 -23.96 -8.18 10.80
C LEU A 130 -24.90 -8.80 11.85
N ASP A 131 -25.26 -8.03 12.85
CA ASP A 131 -26.12 -8.44 13.97
C ASP A 131 -27.26 -7.42 14.20
N GLY A 132 -27.98 -7.04 13.14
CA GLY A 132 -29.15 -6.19 13.20
C GLY A 132 -30.45 -6.99 13.31
N ASP A 133 -31.53 -6.38 13.80
CA ASP A 133 -32.85 -7.03 13.95
C ASP A 133 -33.43 -7.54 12.62
N TRP A 134 -32.95 -7.03 11.50
CA TRP A 134 -33.31 -7.43 10.13
C TRP A 134 -32.47 -8.60 9.57
N VAL A 135 -31.50 -9.10 10.35
CA VAL A 135 -30.62 -10.23 9.93
C VAL A 135 -31.14 -11.51 10.59
N THR A 136 -31.52 -12.49 9.78
CA THR A 136 -32.01 -13.78 10.27
C THR A 136 -30.87 -14.65 10.82
N ASP A 137 -31.21 -15.64 11.66
CA ASP A 137 -30.23 -16.58 12.20
C ASP A 137 -29.55 -17.39 11.07
N ASP A 138 -30.29 -17.80 10.04
CA ASP A 138 -29.73 -18.49 8.88
C ASP A 138 -28.69 -17.62 8.13
N GLN A 139 -28.96 -16.31 8.00
CA GLN A 139 -28.00 -15.39 7.41
C GLN A 139 -26.74 -15.23 8.25
N LYS A 140 -26.88 -15.16 9.57
CA LYS A 140 -25.74 -15.10 10.51
C LYS A 140 -24.92 -16.41 10.44
N GLU A 141 -25.57 -17.55 10.37
CA GLU A 141 -24.89 -18.85 10.23
C GLU A 141 -24.15 -18.94 8.90
N ALA A 142 -24.80 -18.60 7.79
CA ALA A 142 -24.16 -18.57 6.47
C ALA A 142 -22.94 -17.63 6.44
N ALA A 143 -23.05 -16.45 7.06
CA ALA A 143 -21.93 -15.51 7.15
C ALA A 143 -20.77 -16.07 7.98
N LYS A 144 -21.02 -16.80 9.06
CA LYS A 144 -19.98 -17.47 9.85
C LYS A 144 -19.30 -18.58 9.05
N LEU A 145 -20.08 -19.42 8.36
CA LEU A 145 -19.54 -20.47 7.48
C LEU A 145 -18.63 -19.89 6.39
N PHE A 146 -19.04 -18.77 5.79
CA PHE A 146 -18.22 -18.09 4.78
C PHE A 146 -16.95 -17.49 5.38
N LYS A 147 -17.02 -16.90 6.58
CA LYS A 147 -15.84 -16.43 7.30
C LYS A 147 -14.86 -17.57 7.55
N ASP A 148 -15.34 -18.72 8.05
CA ASP A 148 -14.50 -19.88 8.35
C ASP A 148 -13.88 -20.44 7.06
N TYR A 149 -14.60 -20.45 5.95
CA TYR A 149 -14.07 -20.78 4.63
C TYR A 149 -12.94 -19.82 4.20
N LEU A 150 -13.10 -18.50 4.38
CA LEU A 150 -12.06 -17.52 4.04
C LEU A 150 -10.79 -17.69 4.89
N LEU A 151 -10.94 -18.11 6.15
CA LEU A 151 -9.84 -18.36 7.07
C LEU A 151 -9.22 -19.74 6.94
N ASP A 152 -9.82 -20.64 6.15
CA ASP A 152 -9.25 -21.95 5.88
C ASP A 152 -7.87 -21.83 5.23
N LYS A 153 -6.94 -22.70 5.64
CA LYS A 153 -5.55 -22.66 5.19
C LYS A 153 -5.42 -22.61 3.67
N LYS A 154 -6.24 -23.39 2.96
CA LYS A 154 -6.22 -23.44 1.50
C LYS A 154 -6.59 -22.10 0.87
N GLN A 155 -7.56 -21.38 1.46
CA GLN A 155 -7.95 -20.06 0.97
C GLN A 155 -6.89 -19.02 1.29
N GLN A 156 -6.26 -19.12 2.46
CA GLN A 156 -5.16 -18.27 2.86
C GLN A 156 -3.92 -18.48 1.97
N GLU A 157 -3.59 -19.72 1.61
CA GLU A 157 -2.55 -20.02 0.62
C GLU A 157 -2.92 -19.48 -0.77
N MET A 158 -4.19 -19.58 -1.17
CA MET A 158 -4.67 -19.02 -2.43
C MET A 158 -4.53 -17.49 -2.49
N ALA A 159 -4.68 -16.78 -1.37
CA ALA A 159 -4.54 -15.33 -1.30
C ALA A 159 -3.17 -14.86 -1.82
N ILE A 160 -2.11 -15.65 -1.64
CA ILE A 160 -0.77 -15.36 -2.16
C ILE A 160 -0.78 -15.21 -3.68
N THR A 161 -1.55 -16.04 -4.40
CA THR A 161 -1.66 -15.98 -5.86
C THR A 161 -2.32 -14.69 -6.36
N TYR A 162 -3.01 -13.97 -5.47
CA TYR A 162 -3.61 -12.66 -5.70
C TYR A 162 -2.79 -11.52 -5.10
N TYR A 163 -1.51 -11.78 -4.79
CA TYR A 163 -0.57 -10.80 -4.22
C TYR A 163 -0.93 -10.33 -2.81
N LEU A 164 -1.71 -11.11 -2.07
CA LEU A 164 -2.09 -10.81 -0.69
C LEU A 164 -1.31 -11.70 0.28
N ARG A 165 -0.88 -11.10 1.37
CA ARG A 165 -0.25 -11.86 2.46
C ARG A 165 -1.33 -12.52 3.31
N PRO A 166 -1.21 -13.83 3.62
CA PRO A 166 -2.18 -14.51 4.49
C PRO A 166 -2.13 -13.95 5.91
N ILE A 167 -3.27 -13.99 6.60
CA ILE A 167 -3.35 -13.65 8.03
C ILE A 167 -2.59 -14.69 8.87
N ASP A 168 -2.68 -15.96 8.47
CA ASP A 168 -1.90 -17.03 9.10
C ASP A 168 -0.44 -16.91 8.69
N THR A 169 0.37 -16.32 9.57
CA THR A 169 1.81 -16.12 9.36
C THR A 169 2.63 -17.42 9.35
N SER A 170 2.03 -18.55 9.71
CA SER A 170 2.66 -19.88 9.59
C SER A 170 2.71 -20.39 8.14
N ILE A 171 1.95 -19.78 7.23
CA ILE A 171 1.96 -20.10 5.80
C ILE A 171 3.18 -19.43 5.16
N PRO A 172 4.14 -20.22 4.62
CA PRO A 172 5.32 -19.66 3.98
C PRO A 172 4.95 -18.84 2.73
N LEU A 173 5.49 -17.64 2.63
CA LEU A 173 5.35 -16.84 1.42
C LEU A 173 6.13 -17.46 0.27
N HIS A 174 5.52 -17.46 -0.89
CA HIS A 174 6.10 -17.99 -2.14
C HIS A 174 5.70 -17.08 -3.32
N ALA A 175 6.11 -17.42 -4.53
CA ALA A 175 5.72 -16.66 -5.72
C ALA A 175 4.17 -16.48 -5.79
N PRO A 176 3.69 -15.27 -6.10
CA PRO A 176 4.42 -14.10 -6.61
C PRO A 176 4.99 -13.13 -5.55
N LEU A 177 4.97 -13.44 -4.27
CA LEU A 177 5.52 -12.58 -3.20
C LEU A 177 7.03 -12.87 -3.03
N THR A 178 7.86 -12.39 -3.95
CA THR A 178 9.31 -12.65 -4.00
C THR A 178 10.12 -11.40 -4.36
N LEU A 179 11.42 -11.43 -4.09
CA LEU A 179 12.33 -10.37 -4.51
C LEU A 179 12.32 -10.19 -6.05
N ASP A 180 12.27 -11.27 -6.80
CA ASP A 180 12.23 -11.22 -8.27
C ASP A 180 10.95 -10.57 -8.80
N SER A 181 9.87 -10.67 -8.04
CA SER A 181 8.59 -10.02 -8.38
C SER A 181 8.52 -8.55 -7.93
N GLY A 182 9.49 -8.09 -7.15
CA GLY A 182 9.60 -6.71 -6.70
C GLY A 182 9.18 -6.46 -5.26
N THR A 183 9.11 -7.48 -4.39
CA THR A 183 8.84 -7.31 -2.95
C THR A 183 9.74 -8.18 -2.09
N ASP A 184 9.97 -7.77 -0.85
CA ASP A 184 10.75 -8.55 0.11
C ASP A 184 9.82 -9.42 1.00
N PRO A 185 9.80 -10.75 0.80
CA PRO A 185 8.97 -11.66 1.59
C PRO A 185 9.43 -11.79 3.05
N ARG A 186 10.63 -11.31 3.40
CA ARG A 186 11.17 -11.39 4.77
C ARG A 186 10.62 -10.29 5.68
N VAL A 187 10.04 -9.23 5.11
CA VAL A 187 9.35 -8.21 5.90
C VAL A 187 8.06 -8.81 6.43
N THR A 188 7.93 -8.90 7.74
CA THR A 188 6.76 -9.45 8.44
C THR A 188 6.17 -8.42 9.40
N THR A 189 4.95 -8.67 9.90
CA THR A 189 4.32 -7.86 10.96
C THR A 189 5.06 -7.94 12.27
#